data_3f23a0ed2401201ae154b2ae3b4600e8
#
_entry.id   3f23a0ed2401201ae154b2ae3b4600e8
#
_cell.length_a   1.000
_cell.length_b   1.000
_cell.length_c   1.000
_cell.angle_alpha   90.00
_cell.angle_beta   90.00
_cell.angle_gamma   90.00
#
_symmetry.space_group_name_H-M   'P 1'
#
loop_
_entity.id
_entity.type
_entity.pdbx_description
1 polymer ?
#
loop_
_entity_poly.entity_id
_entity_poly.type
_entity_poly.pdbx_seq_one_letter_code
_entity_poly.pdbx_strand_id
1 'polypeptide(L)'
;MSTGGTSYDDAGVNLDAARALTEDIRDLVHGGTTGFAGTLPMPPMRDGVLVACTDGVGTKVLLAAERRIYDTVGIDCVAMNVNDLIVQGAEPLFFLDYLGLSKLEPEATAKMIEGVAKGCEIAGCALIGGECAEMPDIYKPGDFDIAGFCVGVVELERVVDAARVKKGDVVIGLRASGVHSNGFTLVRRIVRDAGLDLDRSYPELGPDPLWKVLLEPTRIYAKPIVKLLSGYRKKKVVSGMAHITGGGLPGNLSRALGPKVDAVLDRSAWTPNPIFPFLQEHGNVAADEMFRVFNMGIGYTLVVRPAFADAVCAKLAKHGEIGRAHV
;
A
#
# COMPACT_ATOMS: atom_id res chain seq x y z
N MET A 1 -21.43 -33.30 -39.65
CA MET A 1 -20.15 -32.63 -39.32
C MET A 1 -20.50 -31.27 -38.72
N SER A 2 -20.38 -31.15 -37.43
CA SER A 2 -20.67 -29.87 -36.73
C SER A 2 -19.57 -28.88 -37.08
N THR A 3 -19.91 -27.80 -37.75
CA THR A 3 -19.03 -26.63 -37.99
C THR A 3 -19.06 -25.75 -36.75
N GLY A 4 -18.64 -26.26 -35.62
CA GLY A 4 -18.42 -25.43 -34.44
C GLY A 4 -17.11 -24.63 -34.66
N GLY A 5 -17.23 -23.34 -34.94
CA GLY A 5 -16.07 -22.44 -34.93
C GLY A 5 -15.52 -22.33 -33.51
N THR A 6 -14.22 -22.14 -33.36
CA THR A 6 -13.57 -21.90 -32.08
C THR A 6 -14.13 -20.58 -31.49
N SER A 7 -14.65 -20.64 -30.28
CA SER A 7 -15.19 -19.48 -29.56
C SER A 7 -14.10 -18.79 -28.73
N TYR A 8 -14.39 -17.58 -28.28
CA TYR A 8 -13.50 -16.83 -27.35
C TYR A 8 -13.45 -17.51 -25.98
N ASP A 9 -14.54 -18.17 -25.61
CA ASP A 9 -14.68 -18.98 -24.40
C ASP A 9 -13.78 -20.24 -24.47
N ASP A 10 -13.69 -20.89 -25.65
CA ASP A 10 -12.76 -21.99 -25.90
C ASP A 10 -11.28 -21.56 -25.79
N ALA A 11 -11.01 -20.28 -26.01
CA ALA A 11 -9.69 -19.68 -25.83
C ALA A 11 -9.41 -19.21 -24.41
N GLY A 12 -10.33 -19.42 -23.47
CA GLY A 12 -10.17 -19.14 -22.04
C GLY A 12 -10.63 -17.74 -21.60
N VAL A 13 -11.41 -17.02 -22.43
CA VAL A 13 -11.94 -15.68 -22.10
C VAL A 13 -13.46 -15.70 -22.09
N ASN A 14 -14.07 -15.45 -20.92
CA ASN A 14 -15.52 -15.51 -20.71
C ASN A 14 -16.16 -14.11 -20.63
N LEU A 15 -16.73 -13.64 -21.75
CA LEU A 15 -17.38 -12.33 -21.84
C LEU A 15 -18.65 -12.19 -20.99
N ASP A 16 -19.39 -13.27 -20.76
CA ASP A 16 -20.61 -13.24 -19.95
C ASP A 16 -20.26 -13.10 -18.45
N ALA A 17 -19.22 -13.79 -18.00
CA ALA A 17 -18.68 -13.60 -16.65
C ALA A 17 -18.17 -12.16 -16.42
N ALA A 18 -17.50 -11.59 -17.42
CA ALA A 18 -17.03 -10.20 -17.35
C ALA A 18 -18.19 -9.19 -17.26
N ARG A 19 -19.29 -9.43 -17.99
CA ARG A 19 -20.50 -8.57 -17.89
C ARG A 19 -21.17 -8.69 -16.54
N ALA A 20 -21.34 -9.91 -16.01
CA ALA A 20 -21.92 -10.14 -14.69
C ALA A 20 -21.11 -9.44 -13.61
N LEU A 21 -19.79 -9.58 -13.63
CA LEU A 21 -18.88 -8.88 -12.70
C LEU A 21 -19.07 -7.36 -12.78
N THR A 22 -19.15 -6.79 -13.99
CA THR A 22 -19.34 -5.34 -14.18
C THR A 22 -20.65 -4.84 -13.55
N GLU A 23 -21.70 -5.65 -13.56
CA GLU A 23 -22.96 -5.32 -12.90
C GLU A 23 -22.84 -5.39 -11.38
N ASP A 24 -22.17 -6.42 -10.86
CA ASP A 24 -21.98 -6.64 -9.41
C ASP A 24 -21.15 -5.54 -8.75
N ILE A 25 -20.11 -5.03 -9.44
CA ILE A 25 -19.22 -4.00 -8.87
C ILE A 25 -19.65 -2.56 -9.16
N ARG A 26 -20.73 -2.35 -9.90
CA ARG A 26 -21.20 -0.99 -10.32
C ARG A 26 -21.33 -0.01 -9.18
N ASP A 27 -21.86 -0.47 -8.04
CA ASP A 27 -22.10 0.38 -6.86
C ASP A 27 -20.84 0.71 -6.08
N LEU A 28 -19.73 -0.01 -6.35
CA LEU A 28 -18.43 0.23 -5.74
C LEU A 28 -17.65 1.34 -6.46
N VAL A 29 -17.98 1.63 -7.71
CA VAL A 29 -17.30 2.64 -8.53
C VAL A 29 -17.98 3.99 -8.35
N HIS A 30 -17.24 4.96 -7.82
CA HIS A 30 -17.70 6.32 -7.59
C HIS A 30 -17.27 7.23 -8.74
N GLY A 31 -18.22 7.70 -9.49
CA GLY A 31 -17.97 8.63 -10.60
C GLY A 31 -19.04 8.46 -11.66
N GLY A 32 -19.78 9.50 -11.96
CA GLY A 32 -20.83 9.48 -12.95
C GLY A 32 -20.27 9.32 -14.35
N THR A 33 -20.14 8.08 -14.84
CA THR A 33 -19.81 7.88 -16.24
C THR A 33 -20.85 7.04 -16.94
N THR A 34 -21.38 7.60 -18.00
CA THR A 34 -22.07 6.88 -19.06
C THR A 34 -21.11 6.46 -20.18
N GLY A 35 -19.79 6.65 -19.98
CA GLY A 35 -18.74 6.44 -20.96
C GLY A 35 -17.65 5.43 -20.54
N PHE A 36 -16.64 5.27 -21.39
CA PHE A 36 -15.51 4.34 -21.17
C PHE A 36 -14.51 4.81 -20.12
N ALA A 37 -14.52 6.08 -19.71
CA ALA A 37 -13.57 6.65 -18.77
C ALA A 37 -14.25 7.29 -17.57
N GLY A 38 -13.66 7.11 -16.38
CA GLY A 38 -14.08 7.78 -15.16
C GLY A 38 -13.85 9.29 -15.24
N THR A 39 -14.79 10.07 -14.69
CA THR A 39 -14.67 11.53 -14.59
C THR A 39 -14.83 11.99 -13.15
N LEU A 40 -13.98 12.93 -12.74
CA LEU A 40 -14.04 13.57 -11.44
C LEU A 40 -13.85 15.08 -11.58
N PRO A 41 -14.68 15.93 -10.94
CA PRO A 41 -14.44 17.36 -10.95
C PRO A 41 -13.17 17.72 -10.19
N MET A 42 -12.33 18.59 -10.77
CA MET A 42 -11.16 19.11 -10.07
C MET A 42 -11.57 20.01 -8.90
N PRO A 43 -10.98 19.82 -7.71
CA PRO A 43 -11.21 20.73 -6.61
C PRO A 43 -10.63 22.14 -6.96
N PRO A 44 -11.24 23.20 -6.46
CA PRO A 44 -10.72 24.54 -6.70
C PRO A 44 -9.35 24.72 -6.03
N MET A 45 -8.33 25.03 -6.82
CA MET A 45 -6.95 25.25 -6.36
C MET A 45 -6.36 26.46 -7.07
N ARG A 46 -5.49 27.19 -6.37
CA ARG A 46 -4.85 28.38 -6.94
C ARG A 46 -3.75 27.99 -7.94
N ASP A 47 -2.81 27.17 -7.54
CA ASP A 47 -1.70 26.70 -8.37
C ASP A 47 -1.56 25.20 -8.16
N GLY A 48 -2.58 24.43 -8.61
CA GLY A 48 -2.66 22.98 -8.39
C GLY A 48 -1.64 22.22 -9.24
N VAL A 49 -0.96 21.28 -8.59
CA VAL A 49 -0.06 20.32 -9.22
C VAL A 49 -0.68 18.93 -9.08
N LEU A 50 -0.79 18.22 -10.19
CA LEU A 50 -1.18 16.81 -10.19
C LEU A 50 0.02 15.96 -9.76
N VAL A 51 -0.25 15.02 -8.87
CA VAL A 51 0.70 13.98 -8.45
C VAL A 51 0.09 12.64 -8.82
N ALA A 52 0.85 11.78 -9.45
CA ALA A 52 0.39 10.46 -9.84
C ALA A 52 1.46 9.40 -9.55
N CYS A 53 1.01 8.21 -9.20
CA CYS A 53 1.87 7.05 -9.02
C CYS A 53 1.14 5.78 -9.48
N THR A 54 1.92 4.73 -9.73
CA THR A 54 1.41 3.39 -9.99
C THR A 54 2.29 2.39 -9.25
N ASP A 55 1.67 1.41 -8.61
CA ASP A 55 2.35 0.32 -7.92
C ASP A 55 1.45 -0.91 -7.85
N GLY A 56 2.05 -2.08 -7.69
CA GLY A 56 1.38 -3.36 -7.48
C GLY A 56 1.56 -3.88 -6.05
N VAL A 57 0.90 -5.00 -5.75
CA VAL A 57 1.01 -5.66 -4.44
C VAL A 57 2.25 -6.55 -4.35
N GLY A 58 2.72 -7.05 -5.47
CA GLY A 58 3.86 -7.96 -5.53
C GLY A 58 3.50 -9.38 -5.06
N THR A 59 4.51 -10.16 -4.65
CA THR A 59 4.36 -11.61 -4.41
C THR A 59 3.53 -12.00 -3.18
N LYS A 60 2.98 -11.04 -2.44
CA LYS A 60 1.94 -11.26 -1.41
C LYS A 60 0.68 -11.87 -2.04
N VAL A 61 0.35 -11.51 -3.29
CA VAL A 61 -0.80 -12.06 -4.02
C VAL A 61 -0.76 -13.58 -4.14
N LEU A 62 0.43 -14.19 -4.19
CA LEU A 62 0.55 -15.65 -4.28
C LEU A 62 0.13 -16.36 -2.99
N LEU A 63 0.37 -15.74 -1.83
CA LEU A 63 -0.15 -16.24 -0.55
C LEU A 63 -1.68 -16.03 -0.47
N ALA A 64 -2.17 -14.90 -0.94
CA ALA A 64 -3.59 -14.60 -0.99
C ALA A 64 -4.34 -15.60 -1.89
N ALA A 65 -3.80 -15.90 -3.08
CA ALA A 65 -4.33 -16.90 -4.01
C ALA A 65 -4.37 -18.29 -3.37
N GLU A 66 -3.26 -18.74 -2.75
CA GLU A 66 -3.16 -20.02 -2.05
C GLU A 66 -4.23 -20.19 -0.96
N ARG A 67 -4.52 -19.11 -0.23
CA ARG A 67 -5.51 -19.10 0.88
C ARG A 67 -6.91 -18.68 0.43
N ARG A 68 -7.10 -18.27 -0.81
CA ARG A 68 -8.36 -17.73 -1.37
C ARG A 68 -8.89 -16.52 -0.57
N ILE A 69 -7.97 -15.67 -0.11
CA ILE A 69 -8.26 -14.43 0.63
C ILE A 69 -7.89 -13.26 -0.29
N TYR A 70 -8.88 -12.59 -0.84
CA TYR A 70 -8.70 -11.63 -1.92
C TYR A 70 -8.94 -10.16 -1.54
N ASP A 71 -9.77 -9.92 -0.53
CA ASP A 71 -10.14 -8.57 -0.07
C ASP A 71 -8.95 -7.80 0.52
N THR A 72 -8.06 -8.48 1.25
CA THR A 72 -6.89 -7.85 1.88
C THR A 72 -5.92 -7.26 0.86
N VAL A 73 -5.69 -7.95 -0.27
CA VAL A 73 -4.76 -7.49 -1.31
C VAL A 73 -5.31 -6.31 -2.13
N GLY A 74 -6.62 -6.15 -2.21
CA GLY A 74 -7.24 -4.94 -2.75
C GLY A 74 -6.90 -3.71 -1.91
N ILE A 75 -6.96 -3.83 -0.57
CA ILE A 75 -6.53 -2.77 0.35
C ILE A 75 -5.03 -2.51 0.20
N ASP A 76 -4.20 -3.55 0.09
CA ASP A 76 -2.76 -3.42 -0.14
C ASP A 76 -2.47 -2.62 -1.42
N CYS A 77 -3.18 -2.91 -2.51
CA CYS A 77 -3.02 -2.22 -3.79
C CYS A 77 -3.23 -0.71 -3.65
N VAL A 78 -4.31 -0.31 -2.97
CA VAL A 78 -4.57 1.12 -2.70
C VAL A 78 -3.51 1.70 -1.78
N ALA A 79 -3.13 0.99 -0.70
CA ALA A 79 -2.16 1.46 0.27
C ALA A 79 -0.79 1.75 -0.36
N MET A 80 -0.29 0.85 -1.23
CA MET A 80 1.00 1.01 -1.90
C MET A 80 1.02 2.31 -2.71
N ASN A 81 -0.05 2.59 -3.42
CA ASN A 81 -0.17 3.79 -4.26
C ASN A 81 -0.41 5.07 -3.45
N VAL A 82 -1.43 5.11 -2.58
CA VAL A 82 -1.77 6.35 -1.89
C VAL A 82 -0.73 6.77 -0.87
N ASN A 83 -0.02 5.82 -0.24
CA ASN A 83 1.07 6.15 0.68
C ASN A 83 2.26 6.77 -0.05
N ASP A 84 2.56 6.34 -1.28
CA ASP A 84 3.58 6.97 -2.12
C ASP A 84 3.15 8.36 -2.60
N LEU A 85 1.89 8.51 -2.98
CA LEU A 85 1.35 9.78 -3.45
C LEU A 85 1.41 10.87 -2.37
N ILE A 86 1.02 10.56 -1.14
CA ILE A 86 1.01 11.53 -0.03
C ILE A 86 2.40 11.96 0.43
N VAL A 87 3.47 11.27 0.02
CA VAL A 87 4.86 11.69 0.29
C VAL A 87 5.16 13.08 -0.27
N GLN A 88 4.51 13.43 -1.37
CA GLN A 88 4.61 14.77 -1.98
C GLN A 88 3.72 15.83 -1.30
N GLY A 89 2.94 15.45 -0.28
CA GLY A 89 1.95 16.31 0.37
C GLY A 89 0.64 16.43 -0.40
N ALA A 90 0.43 15.57 -1.40
CA ALA A 90 -0.78 15.56 -2.21
C ALA A 90 -1.96 14.93 -1.46
N GLU A 91 -3.16 15.42 -1.75
CA GLU A 91 -4.43 14.82 -1.36
C GLU A 91 -4.89 13.86 -2.46
N PRO A 92 -5.10 12.57 -2.16
CA PRO A 92 -5.60 11.61 -3.14
C PRO A 92 -6.98 12.02 -3.65
N LEU A 93 -7.19 12.00 -4.97
CA LEU A 93 -8.46 12.32 -5.61
C LEU A 93 -9.18 11.08 -6.09
N PHE A 94 -8.50 10.27 -6.89
CA PHE A 94 -9.08 9.07 -7.45
C PHE A 94 -8.08 7.96 -7.66
N PHE A 95 -8.62 6.77 -7.82
CA PHE A 95 -7.91 5.53 -8.02
C PHE A 95 -8.48 4.76 -9.21
N LEU A 96 -7.63 4.06 -9.92
CA LEU A 96 -7.94 3.06 -10.94
C LEU A 96 -7.17 1.79 -10.62
N ASP A 97 -7.77 0.63 -10.84
CA ASP A 97 -7.09 -0.67 -10.67
C ASP A 97 -6.96 -1.43 -11.99
N TYR A 98 -6.00 -2.32 -12.03
CA TYR A 98 -5.82 -3.30 -13.08
C TYR A 98 -5.64 -4.68 -12.48
N LEU A 99 -6.46 -5.62 -12.90
CA LEU A 99 -6.43 -7.01 -12.50
C LEU A 99 -6.01 -7.88 -13.69
N GLY A 100 -4.84 -8.50 -13.61
CA GLY A 100 -4.39 -9.53 -14.55
C GLY A 100 -4.70 -10.91 -13.99
N LEU A 101 -5.52 -11.68 -14.66
CA LEU A 101 -6.06 -12.95 -14.15
C LEU A 101 -5.70 -14.10 -15.07
N SER A 102 -5.43 -15.28 -14.52
CA SER A 102 -5.37 -16.52 -15.32
C SER A 102 -6.74 -16.86 -15.90
N LYS A 103 -7.78 -16.72 -15.06
CA LYS A 103 -9.19 -16.88 -15.41
C LYS A 103 -10.03 -15.97 -14.52
N LEU A 104 -11.07 -15.39 -15.09
CA LEU A 104 -12.02 -14.59 -14.34
C LEU A 104 -12.93 -15.51 -13.51
N GLU A 105 -12.73 -15.49 -12.19
CA GLU A 105 -13.62 -16.10 -11.20
C GLU A 105 -14.43 -14.97 -10.55
N PRO A 106 -15.73 -14.78 -10.89
CA PRO A 106 -16.49 -13.59 -10.50
C PRO A 106 -16.45 -13.29 -8.99
N GLU A 107 -16.67 -14.31 -8.14
CA GLU A 107 -16.66 -14.11 -6.68
C GLU A 107 -15.29 -13.68 -6.15
N ALA A 108 -14.19 -14.28 -6.65
CA ALA A 108 -12.84 -13.93 -6.24
C ALA A 108 -12.47 -12.51 -6.70
N THR A 109 -12.81 -12.19 -7.96
CA THR A 109 -12.53 -10.88 -8.55
C THR A 109 -13.35 -9.78 -7.87
N ALA A 110 -14.64 -10.02 -7.58
CA ALA A 110 -15.47 -9.08 -6.82
C ALA A 110 -14.85 -8.76 -5.44
N LYS A 111 -14.36 -9.76 -4.70
CA LYS A 111 -13.68 -9.55 -3.42
C LYS A 111 -12.41 -8.72 -3.54
N MET A 112 -11.61 -8.89 -4.61
CA MET A 112 -10.45 -8.04 -4.85
C MET A 112 -10.87 -6.58 -5.02
N ILE A 113 -11.92 -6.33 -5.82
CA ILE A 113 -12.44 -4.98 -6.09
C ILE A 113 -13.11 -4.38 -4.84
N GLU A 114 -13.84 -5.19 -4.04
CA GLU A 114 -14.34 -4.76 -2.72
C GLU A 114 -13.19 -4.29 -1.81
N GLY A 115 -12.07 -5.02 -1.81
CA GLY A 115 -10.86 -4.62 -1.10
C GLY A 115 -10.28 -3.29 -1.62
N VAL A 116 -10.25 -3.08 -2.94
CA VAL A 116 -9.83 -1.81 -3.55
C VAL A 116 -10.78 -0.68 -3.14
N ALA A 117 -12.09 -0.89 -3.25
CA ALA A 117 -13.10 0.10 -2.84
C ALA A 117 -12.94 0.46 -1.35
N LYS A 118 -12.73 -0.55 -0.49
CA LYS A 118 -12.48 -0.34 0.94
C LYS A 118 -11.19 0.45 1.20
N GLY A 119 -10.13 0.13 0.48
CA GLY A 119 -8.87 0.89 0.53
C GLY A 119 -9.06 2.36 0.13
N CYS A 120 -9.82 2.62 -0.94
CA CYS A 120 -10.17 3.97 -1.39
C CYS A 120 -11.01 4.73 -0.35
N GLU A 121 -11.98 4.06 0.28
CA GLU A 121 -12.76 4.63 1.40
C GLU A 121 -11.83 5.05 2.55
N ILE A 122 -10.90 4.17 2.97
CA ILE A 122 -9.92 4.45 4.02
C ILE A 122 -9.01 5.61 3.63
N ALA A 123 -8.54 5.63 2.38
CA ALA A 123 -7.66 6.69 1.86
C ALA A 123 -8.39 8.03 1.70
N GLY A 124 -9.68 8.01 1.42
CA GLY A 124 -10.51 9.18 1.14
C GLY A 124 -10.42 9.65 -0.31
N CYS A 125 -10.25 8.71 -1.26
CA CYS A 125 -10.29 8.96 -2.70
C CYS A 125 -11.41 8.15 -3.35
N ALA A 126 -11.78 8.52 -4.58
CA ALA A 126 -12.81 7.84 -5.34
C ALA A 126 -12.22 6.70 -6.18
N LEU A 127 -12.80 5.51 -6.13
CA LEU A 127 -12.57 4.50 -7.16
C LEU A 127 -13.43 4.88 -8.37
N ILE A 128 -12.81 5.21 -9.51
CA ILE A 128 -13.54 5.72 -10.69
C ILE A 128 -13.54 4.78 -11.89
N GLY A 129 -12.94 3.60 -11.76
CA GLY A 129 -12.88 2.59 -12.80
C GLY A 129 -11.71 1.66 -12.59
N GLY A 130 -11.56 0.72 -13.51
CA GLY A 130 -10.50 -0.27 -13.51
C GLY A 130 -10.59 -1.15 -14.75
N GLU A 131 -9.77 -2.18 -14.81
CA GLU A 131 -9.72 -3.15 -15.91
C GLU A 131 -9.45 -4.56 -15.36
N CYS A 132 -10.12 -5.54 -15.93
CA CYS A 132 -9.87 -6.96 -15.64
C CYS A 132 -9.51 -7.69 -16.95
N ALA A 133 -8.32 -8.23 -17.04
CA ALA A 133 -7.84 -8.95 -18.23
C ALA A 133 -7.62 -10.43 -17.92
N GLU A 134 -8.28 -11.30 -18.67
CA GLU A 134 -8.00 -12.75 -18.68
C GLU A 134 -6.80 -13.01 -19.58
N MET A 135 -5.74 -13.58 -19.01
CA MET A 135 -4.48 -13.87 -19.72
C MET A 135 -3.97 -15.27 -19.34
N PRO A 136 -4.65 -16.35 -19.80
CA PRO A 136 -4.32 -17.74 -19.41
C PRO A 136 -2.93 -18.18 -19.84
N ASP A 137 -2.36 -17.57 -20.89
CA ASP A 137 -1.00 -17.87 -21.36
C ASP A 137 0.10 -17.19 -20.55
N ILE A 138 -0.25 -16.18 -19.74
CA ILE A 138 0.68 -15.43 -18.90
C ILE A 138 0.62 -15.92 -17.45
N TYR A 139 -0.58 -16.06 -16.90
CA TYR A 139 -0.80 -16.50 -15.52
C TYR A 139 -1.13 -17.97 -15.45
N LYS A 140 -0.54 -18.69 -14.49
CA LYS A 140 -0.93 -20.08 -14.20
C LYS A 140 -2.33 -20.13 -13.61
N PRO A 141 -3.04 -21.25 -13.73
CA PRO A 141 -4.36 -21.39 -13.10
C PRO A 141 -4.35 -20.99 -11.61
N GLY A 142 -5.20 -20.06 -11.24
CA GLY A 142 -5.31 -19.49 -9.89
C GLY A 142 -4.36 -18.35 -9.58
N ASP A 143 -3.33 -18.08 -10.40
CA ASP A 143 -2.46 -16.93 -10.25
C ASP A 143 -3.15 -15.66 -10.80
N PHE A 144 -2.84 -14.53 -10.17
CA PHE A 144 -3.29 -13.21 -10.57
C PHE A 144 -2.26 -12.14 -10.21
N ASP A 145 -2.40 -10.96 -10.78
CA ASP A 145 -1.71 -9.75 -10.35
C ASP A 145 -2.70 -8.61 -10.19
N ILE A 146 -2.38 -7.68 -9.30
CA ILE A 146 -3.18 -6.49 -9.05
C ILE A 146 -2.26 -5.27 -8.93
N ALA A 147 -2.54 -4.27 -9.74
CA ALA A 147 -1.85 -3.01 -9.72
C ALA A 147 -2.84 -1.85 -9.66
N GLY A 148 -2.40 -0.71 -9.17
CA GLY A 148 -3.20 0.49 -9.06
C GLY A 148 -2.53 1.70 -9.69
N PHE A 149 -3.36 2.69 -9.95
CA PHE A 149 -2.96 4.01 -10.40
C PHE A 149 -3.71 5.06 -9.57
N CYS A 150 -2.98 5.85 -8.82
CA CYS A 150 -3.53 6.90 -7.97
C CYS A 150 -3.18 8.27 -8.50
N VAL A 151 -4.15 9.17 -8.51
CA VAL A 151 -3.94 10.58 -8.82
C VAL A 151 -4.42 11.44 -7.66
N GLY A 152 -3.63 12.41 -7.31
CA GLY A 152 -3.92 13.40 -6.29
C GLY A 152 -3.46 14.79 -6.69
N VAL A 153 -3.66 15.73 -5.81
CA VAL A 153 -3.40 17.14 -6.09
C VAL A 153 -2.82 17.83 -4.87
N VAL A 154 -1.93 18.79 -5.12
CA VAL A 154 -1.33 19.64 -4.09
C VAL A 154 -1.11 21.05 -4.65
N GLU A 155 -1.26 22.09 -3.83
CA GLU A 155 -0.81 23.43 -4.23
C GLU A 155 0.70 23.46 -4.34
N LEU A 156 1.25 24.07 -5.41
CA LEU A 156 2.69 24.08 -5.71
C LEU A 156 3.53 24.53 -4.50
N GLU A 157 3.10 25.56 -3.80
CA GLU A 157 3.80 26.06 -2.62
C GLU A 157 3.79 25.08 -1.44
N ARG A 158 2.90 24.08 -1.45
CA ARG A 158 2.72 23.08 -0.38
C ARG A 158 3.38 21.74 -0.67
N VAL A 159 3.90 21.53 -1.88
CA VAL A 159 4.67 20.34 -2.21
C VAL A 159 5.76 20.12 -1.16
N VAL A 160 5.83 18.90 -0.62
CA VAL A 160 6.88 18.49 0.31
C VAL A 160 8.17 18.29 -0.48
N ASP A 161 9.23 18.95 -0.04
CA ASP A 161 10.50 18.98 -0.76
C ASP A 161 11.65 18.65 0.19
N ALA A 162 12.32 17.54 -0.08
CA ALA A 162 13.47 17.04 0.68
C ALA A 162 14.63 18.05 0.77
N ALA A 163 14.75 18.96 -0.19
CA ALA A 163 15.76 20.03 -0.14
C ALA A 163 15.58 20.98 1.07
N ARG A 164 14.41 20.96 1.70
CA ARG A 164 14.11 21.73 2.91
C ARG A 164 14.58 21.08 4.20
N VAL A 165 14.94 19.79 4.17
CA VAL A 165 15.44 19.06 5.35
C VAL A 165 16.76 19.66 5.81
N LYS A 166 16.92 19.86 7.10
CA LYS A 166 18.10 20.48 7.72
C LYS A 166 18.60 19.65 8.89
N LYS A 167 19.88 19.80 9.19
CA LYS A 167 20.46 19.28 10.44
C LYS A 167 19.65 19.75 11.65
N GLY A 168 19.28 18.82 12.52
CA GLY A 168 18.47 19.03 13.70
C GLY A 168 16.96 18.85 13.48
N ASP A 169 16.51 18.57 12.24
CA ASP A 169 15.13 18.10 12.01
C ASP A 169 14.94 16.72 12.65
N VAL A 170 13.72 16.41 13.07
CA VAL A 170 13.37 15.17 13.79
C VAL A 170 12.63 14.23 12.84
N VAL A 171 13.03 12.98 12.78
CA VAL A 171 12.30 11.93 12.07
C VAL A 171 11.26 11.32 13.01
N ILE A 172 10.01 11.29 12.59
CA ILE A 172 8.90 10.63 13.28
C ILE A 172 8.49 9.41 12.47
N GLY A 173 8.55 8.21 13.07
CA GLY A 173 8.07 6.98 12.48
C GLY A 173 6.61 6.71 12.81
N LEU A 174 5.83 6.24 11.85
CA LEU A 174 4.47 5.74 12.05
C LEU A 174 4.46 4.22 11.98
N ARG A 175 3.71 3.60 12.89
CA ARG A 175 3.67 2.14 13.00
C ARG A 175 3.12 1.47 11.75
N ALA A 176 3.77 0.37 11.35
CA ALA A 176 3.23 -0.57 10.38
C ALA A 176 2.19 -1.50 11.04
N SER A 177 1.24 -2.01 10.26
CA SER A 177 0.30 -3.07 10.67
C SER A 177 0.97 -4.45 10.77
N GLY A 178 2.01 -4.66 9.98
CA GLY A 178 2.75 -5.92 9.87
C GLY A 178 3.81 -5.81 8.78
N VAL A 179 3.98 -6.88 8.01
CA VAL A 179 4.94 -6.95 6.90
C VAL A 179 4.62 -5.94 5.80
N HIS A 180 3.35 -5.55 5.68
CA HIS A 180 2.80 -4.79 4.55
C HIS A 180 2.81 -5.63 3.26
N SER A 181 3.27 -5.06 2.13
CA SER A 181 3.28 -5.78 0.84
C SER A 181 4.69 -6.11 0.35
N ASN A 182 5.73 -5.71 1.08
CA ASN A 182 7.11 -5.85 0.63
C ASN A 182 7.84 -7.02 1.32
N GLY A 183 8.81 -7.61 0.62
CA GLY A 183 9.62 -8.70 1.16
C GLY A 183 8.95 -10.09 1.09
N PHE A 184 7.79 -10.24 0.47
CA PHE A 184 7.04 -11.50 0.45
C PHE A 184 7.75 -12.64 -0.30
N THR A 185 8.64 -12.36 -1.22
CA THR A 185 9.49 -13.40 -1.81
C THR A 185 10.37 -14.07 -0.75
N LEU A 186 10.94 -13.28 0.17
CA LEU A 186 11.71 -13.80 1.30
C LEU A 186 10.79 -14.48 2.33
N VAL A 187 9.66 -13.87 2.68
CA VAL A 187 8.68 -14.47 3.61
C VAL A 187 8.25 -15.87 3.14
N ARG A 188 7.82 -16.01 1.89
CA ARG A 188 7.39 -17.30 1.31
C ARG A 188 8.52 -18.31 1.27
N ARG A 189 9.74 -17.87 1.03
CA ARG A 189 10.92 -18.74 1.12
C ARG A 189 11.15 -19.23 2.55
N ILE A 190 11.10 -18.36 3.55
CA ILE A 190 11.24 -18.70 4.97
C ILE A 190 10.16 -19.71 5.38
N VAL A 191 8.89 -19.43 5.08
CA VAL A 191 7.78 -20.32 5.40
C VAL A 191 8.02 -21.74 4.84
N ARG A 192 8.39 -21.83 3.57
CA ARG A 192 8.66 -23.10 2.90
C ARG A 192 9.89 -23.82 3.49
N ASP A 193 11.02 -23.12 3.60
CA ASP A 193 12.32 -23.72 3.94
C ASP A 193 12.37 -24.11 5.43
N ALA A 194 11.66 -23.42 6.32
CA ALA A 194 11.48 -23.75 7.73
C ALA A 194 10.29 -24.70 8.01
N GLY A 195 9.52 -25.08 6.99
CA GLY A 195 8.36 -25.97 7.15
C GLY A 195 7.26 -25.39 8.04
N LEU A 196 7.07 -24.04 8.03
CA LEU A 196 6.06 -23.40 8.85
C LEU A 196 4.65 -23.69 8.32
N ASP A 197 3.76 -24.10 9.24
CA ASP A 197 2.35 -24.33 8.93
C ASP A 197 1.59 -23.00 8.93
N LEU A 198 1.07 -22.62 7.79
CA LEU A 198 0.32 -21.36 7.61
C LEU A 198 -1.01 -21.34 8.39
N ASP A 199 -1.62 -22.50 8.65
CA ASP A 199 -2.90 -22.61 9.39
C ASP A 199 -2.70 -22.64 10.91
N ARG A 200 -1.47 -22.78 11.36
CA ARG A 200 -1.11 -22.82 12.76
C ARG A 200 -1.00 -21.40 13.37
N SER A 201 -1.52 -21.25 14.58
CA SER A 201 -1.23 -20.09 15.44
C SER A 201 0.07 -20.34 16.21
N TYR A 202 0.94 -19.36 16.21
CA TYR A 202 2.22 -19.40 16.95
C TYR A 202 2.13 -18.48 18.16
N PRO A 203 2.51 -18.95 19.37
CA PRO A 203 2.35 -18.16 20.61
C PRO A 203 2.97 -16.77 20.54
N GLU A 204 4.08 -16.62 19.82
CA GLU A 204 4.82 -15.37 19.64
C GLU A 204 4.05 -14.35 18.80
N LEU A 205 3.12 -14.82 17.94
CA LEU A 205 2.33 -13.99 17.03
C LEU A 205 0.90 -13.74 17.53
N GLY A 206 0.49 -14.44 18.61
CA GLY A 206 -0.86 -14.35 19.15
C GLY A 206 -1.81 -15.43 18.64
N PRO A 207 -3.14 -15.22 18.73
CA PRO A 207 -4.14 -16.27 18.48
C PRO A 207 -4.43 -16.53 17.02
N ASP A 208 -4.08 -15.62 16.14
CA ASP A 208 -4.38 -15.73 14.70
C ASP A 208 -3.44 -16.74 14.01
N PRO A 209 -3.91 -17.50 13.00
CA PRO A 209 -3.06 -18.35 12.19
C PRO A 209 -2.05 -17.53 11.39
N LEU A 210 -0.90 -18.13 11.08
CA LEU A 210 0.22 -17.44 10.43
C LEU A 210 -0.19 -16.76 9.12
N TRP A 211 -1.03 -17.41 8.29
CA TRP A 211 -1.50 -16.79 7.05
C TRP A 211 -2.23 -15.47 7.29
N LYS A 212 -3.03 -15.38 8.36
CA LYS A 212 -3.78 -14.16 8.67
C LYS A 212 -2.85 -13.03 9.13
N VAL A 213 -1.86 -13.35 9.96
CA VAL A 213 -0.82 -12.38 10.37
C VAL A 213 -0.03 -11.86 9.16
N LEU A 214 0.29 -12.74 8.21
CA LEU A 214 1.02 -12.37 7.00
C LEU A 214 0.16 -11.59 6.00
N LEU A 215 -1.15 -11.89 5.90
CA LEU A 215 -2.07 -11.18 5.01
C LEU A 215 -2.66 -9.91 5.61
N GLU A 216 -2.25 -9.52 6.84
CA GLU A 216 -2.66 -8.23 7.39
C GLU A 216 -2.42 -7.11 6.38
N PRO A 217 -3.45 -6.31 6.04
CA PRO A 217 -3.32 -5.28 5.02
C PRO A 217 -2.29 -4.21 5.38
N THR A 218 -1.64 -3.69 4.36
CA THR A 218 -0.78 -2.51 4.45
C THR A 218 -1.58 -1.33 5.01
N ARG A 219 -1.06 -0.69 6.04
CA ARG A 219 -1.69 0.48 6.64
C ARG A 219 -1.74 1.65 5.66
N ILE A 220 -2.89 2.30 5.56
CA ILE A 220 -3.09 3.50 4.76
C ILE A 220 -2.95 4.74 5.67
N TYR A 221 -1.97 5.59 5.36
CA TYR A 221 -1.65 6.79 6.14
C TYR A 221 -2.27 8.08 5.58
N ALA A 222 -3.02 8.00 4.47
CA ALA A 222 -3.48 9.17 3.72
C ALA A 222 -4.28 10.17 4.57
N LYS A 223 -5.41 9.76 5.17
CA LYS A 223 -6.27 10.67 5.94
C LYS A 223 -5.56 11.37 7.10
N PRO A 224 -4.82 10.67 8.01
CA PRO A 224 -4.10 11.33 9.09
C PRO A 224 -3.02 12.29 8.58
N ILE A 225 -2.29 11.96 7.52
CA ILE A 225 -1.25 12.83 6.95
C ILE A 225 -1.85 14.06 6.29
N VAL A 226 -2.85 13.90 5.43
CA VAL A 226 -3.55 15.02 4.78
C VAL A 226 -4.13 15.98 5.83
N LYS A 227 -4.78 15.43 6.87
CA LYS A 227 -5.32 16.22 7.98
C LYS A 227 -4.23 16.93 8.78
N LEU A 228 -3.08 16.28 9.02
CA LEU A 228 -1.93 16.90 9.65
C LEU A 228 -1.46 18.11 8.84
N LEU A 229 -1.19 17.92 7.55
CA LEU A 229 -0.69 18.94 6.64
C LEU A 229 -1.66 20.12 6.47
N SER A 230 -2.97 19.84 6.40
CA SER A 230 -4.01 20.87 6.33
C SER A 230 -4.03 21.78 7.55
N GLY A 231 -3.62 21.29 8.71
CA GLY A 231 -3.49 22.06 9.95
C GLY A 231 -2.30 23.02 9.99
N TYR A 232 -1.38 22.93 9.03
CA TYR A 232 -0.15 23.73 8.97
C TYR A 232 -0.01 24.51 7.65
N ARG A 233 -1.12 25.08 7.14
CA ARG A 233 -1.18 25.75 5.82
C ARG A 233 -0.14 26.85 5.63
N LYS A 234 0.17 27.63 6.68
CA LYS A 234 1.13 28.76 6.62
C LYS A 234 2.56 28.41 7.06
N LYS A 235 2.73 27.29 7.77
CA LYS A 235 4.02 26.89 8.35
C LYS A 235 4.46 25.59 7.68
N LYS A 236 5.66 25.57 7.12
CA LYS A 236 6.25 24.35 6.54
C LYS A 236 6.89 23.51 7.65
N VAL A 237 6.03 22.80 8.38
CA VAL A 237 6.40 22.01 9.56
C VAL A 237 7.04 20.69 9.14
N VAL A 238 6.49 20.04 8.13
CA VAL A 238 7.02 18.80 7.54
C VAL A 238 7.93 19.16 6.37
N SER A 239 9.15 18.68 6.39
CA SER A 239 10.18 18.94 5.38
C SER A 239 10.49 17.77 4.48
N GLY A 240 10.16 16.54 4.89
CA GLY A 240 10.31 15.34 4.10
C GLY A 240 9.37 14.25 4.60
N MET A 241 9.01 13.31 3.74
CA MET A 241 8.21 12.13 4.10
C MET A 241 8.69 10.94 3.28
N ALA A 242 8.55 9.73 3.82
CA ALA A 242 8.82 8.50 3.08
C ALA A 242 7.84 7.40 3.47
N HIS A 243 7.32 6.69 2.48
CA HIS A 243 6.68 5.40 2.64
C HIS A 243 7.76 4.32 2.70
N ILE A 244 7.69 3.45 3.71
CA ILE A 244 8.73 2.43 3.94
C ILE A 244 8.32 1.12 3.27
N THR A 245 8.89 0.88 2.12
CA THR A 245 8.67 -0.27 1.26
C THR A 245 9.93 -1.13 1.10
N GLY A 246 10.11 -1.83 -0.01
CA GLY A 246 11.36 -2.54 -0.33
C GLY A 246 12.57 -1.61 -0.25
N GLY A 247 13.64 -2.09 0.34
CA GLY A 247 14.79 -1.27 0.74
C GLY A 247 14.78 -0.85 2.21
N GLY A 248 13.64 -1.05 2.91
CA GLY A 248 13.47 -0.77 4.34
C GLY A 248 13.65 0.70 4.71
N LEU A 249 13.83 0.97 5.99
CA LEU A 249 14.07 2.33 6.47
C LEU A 249 15.26 3.02 5.80
N PRO A 250 16.45 2.40 5.66
CA PRO A 250 17.61 3.06 5.07
C PRO A 250 17.39 3.48 3.63
N GLY A 251 16.81 2.59 2.81
CA GLY A 251 16.62 2.83 1.38
C GLY A 251 15.53 3.86 1.06
N ASN A 252 14.48 3.93 1.88
CA ASN A 252 13.36 4.83 1.62
C ASN A 252 13.50 6.18 2.32
N LEU A 253 13.94 6.21 3.59
CA LEU A 253 14.15 7.48 4.30
C LEU A 253 15.20 8.36 3.62
N SER A 254 16.27 7.77 3.06
CA SER A 254 17.29 8.52 2.33
C SER A 254 16.73 9.36 1.18
N ARG A 255 15.64 8.91 0.54
CA ARG A 255 14.94 9.64 -0.54
C ARG A 255 14.19 10.89 -0.04
N ALA A 256 13.84 10.92 1.25
CA ALA A 256 13.20 12.04 1.90
C ALA A 256 14.19 13.05 2.50
N LEU A 257 15.49 12.78 2.38
CA LEU A 257 16.56 13.64 2.89
C LEU A 257 17.20 14.42 1.75
N GLY A 258 17.59 15.63 2.03
CA GLY A 258 18.41 16.41 1.09
C GLY A 258 19.86 15.88 1.02
N PRO A 259 20.63 16.21 -0.02
CA PRO A 259 21.96 15.63 -0.27
C PRO A 259 23.04 16.04 0.78
N LYS A 260 22.69 16.90 1.74
CA LYS A 260 23.63 17.46 2.72
C LYS A 260 23.39 16.95 4.15
N VAL A 261 22.47 16.01 4.32
CA VAL A 261 22.11 15.50 5.65
C VAL A 261 21.93 14.00 5.62
N ASP A 262 22.28 13.36 6.71
CA ASP A 262 22.03 11.94 6.97
C ASP A 262 21.08 11.81 8.16
N ALA A 263 20.33 10.71 8.23
CA ALA A 263 19.53 10.37 9.39
C ALA A 263 20.26 9.36 10.27
N VAL A 264 20.25 9.62 11.57
CA VAL A 264 20.70 8.66 12.59
C VAL A 264 19.45 8.05 13.23
N LEU A 265 19.27 6.74 13.10
CA LEU A 265 18.11 6.03 13.62
C LEU A 265 18.50 5.22 14.86
N ASP A 266 17.87 5.53 16.00
CA ASP A 266 18.01 4.70 17.21
C ASP A 266 17.05 3.51 17.11
N ARG A 267 17.59 2.33 16.85
CA ARG A 267 16.82 1.08 16.75
C ARG A 267 16.13 0.68 18.05
N SER A 268 16.52 1.23 19.19
CA SER A 268 15.88 0.99 20.50
C SER A 268 14.64 1.87 20.74
N ALA A 269 14.42 2.88 19.90
CA ALA A 269 13.31 3.82 20.06
C ALA A 269 11.92 3.21 19.77
N TRP A 270 11.86 2.03 19.18
CA TRP A 270 10.60 1.30 18.95
C TRP A 270 10.81 -0.23 19.02
N THR A 271 9.71 -0.94 19.24
CA THR A 271 9.69 -2.40 19.18
C THR A 271 9.06 -2.82 17.85
N PRO A 272 9.75 -3.60 17.00
CA PRO A 272 9.17 -4.18 15.79
C PRO A 272 7.96 -5.06 16.10
N ASN A 273 7.03 -5.20 15.13
CA ASN A 273 5.94 -6.16 15.26
C ASN A 273 6.50 -7.58 15.44
N PRO A 274 5.84 -8.45 16.24
CA PRO A 274 6.34 -9.80 16.55
C PRO A 274 6.68 -10.65 15.32
N ILE A 275 6.03 -10.40 14.20
CA ILE A 275 6.29 -11.13 12.94
C ILE A 275 7.75 -10.95 12.45
N PHE A 276 8.41 -9.82 12.72
CA PHE A 276 9.77 -9.59 12.25
C PHE A 276 10.81 -10.44 12.98
N PRO A 277 10.88 -10.47 14.33
CA PRO A 277 11.77 -11.41 15.03
C PRO A 277 11.41 -12.87 14.73
N PHE A 278 10.13 -13.21 14.56
CA PHE A 278 9.70 -14.55 14.16
C PHE A 278 10.30 -14.95 12.79
N LEU A 279 10.15 -14.10 11.77
CA LEU A 279 10.73 -14.36 10.44
C LEU A 279 12.25 -14.40 10.48
N GLN A 280 12.88 -13.54 11.28
CA GLN A 280 14.35 -13.51 11.43
C GLN A 280 14.89 -14.82 11.99
N GLU A 281 14.28 -15.33 13.05
CA GLU A 281 14.67 -16.57 13.71
C GLU A 281 14.49 -17.79 12.80
N HIS A 282 13.28 -17.97 12.28
CA HIS A 282 12.96 -19.13 11.42
C HIS A 282 13.69 -19.13 10.09
N GLY A 283 13.98 -17.93 9.55
CA GLY A 283 14.73 -17.77 8.30
C GLY A 283 16.25 -17.68 8.49
N ASN A 284 16.75 -17.62 9.73
CA ASN A 284 18.15 -17.33 10.04
C ASN A 284 18.67 -16.11 9.25
N VAL A 285 17.86 -15.05 9.19
CA VAL A 285 18.15 -13.84 8.39
C VAL A 285 19.01 -12.90 9.22
N ALA A 286 20.10 -12.40 8.63
CA ALA A 286 20.95 -11.41 9.29
C ALA A 286 20.17 -10.13 9.64
N ALA A 287 20.46 -9.54 10.80
CA ALA A 287 19.72 -8.35 11.27
C ALA A 287 19.73 -7.19 10.26
N ASP A 288 20.88 -6.93 9.62
CA ASP A 288 20.97 -5.86 8.62
C ASP A 288 20.16 -6.16 7.35
N GLU A 289 20.05 -7.45 6.97
CA GLU A 289 19.18 -7.86 5.86
C GLU A 289 17.70 -7.66 6.21
N MET A 290 17.29 -7.95 7.46
CA MET A 290 15.94 -7.64 7.93
C MET A 290 15.59 -6.15 7.74
N PHE A 291 16.49 -5.25 8.14
CA PHE A 291 16.32 -3.80 7.98
C PHE A 291 16.39 -3.33 6.51
N ARG A 292 17.05 -4.10 5.64
CA ARG A 292 17.14 -3.81 4.21
C ARG A 292 15.88 -4.26 3.44
N VAL A 293 15.23 -5.32 3.87
CA VAL A 293 14.08 -5.91 3.17
C VAL A 293 12.75 -5.40 3.72
N PHE A 294 12.64 -5.30 5.06
CA PHE A 294 11.38 -5.06 5.74
C PHE A 294 11.28 -3.66 6.37
N ASN A 295 10.04 -3.24 6.63
CA ASN A 295 9.76 -1.99 7.33
C ASN A 295 10.10 -2.02 8.83
N MET A 296 10.33 -3.21 9.41
CA MET A 296 10.68 -3.44 10.82
C MET A 296 9.74 -2.74 11.82
N GLY A 297 8.45 -2.60 11.46
CA GLY A 297 7.42 -1.99 12.30
C GLY A 297 7.19 -0.50 12.08
N ILE A 298 7.95 0.13 11.18
CA ILE A 298 7.76 1.53 10.77
C ILE A 298 7.38 1.57 9.30
N GLY A 299 6.11 1.84 9.01
CA GLY A 299 5.61 1.83 7.63
C GLY A 299 5.66 3.19 6.94
N TYR A 300 5.78 4.28 7.68
CA TYR A 300 5.84 5.64 7.14
C TYR A 300 6.68 6.55 8.03
N THR A 301 7.36 7.54 7.45
CA THR A 301 8.16 8.51 8.20
C THR A 301 7.88 9.94 7.78
N LEU A 302 7.99 10.86 8.74
CA LEU A 302 7.96 12.30 8.52
C LEU A 302 9.23 12.93 9.07
N VAL A 303 9.83 13.84 8.32
CA VAL A 303 10.91 14.72 8.78
C VAL A 303 10.29 16.06 9.18
N VAL A 304 10.42 16.43 10.44
CA VAL A 304 9.67 17.52 11.05
C VAL A 304 10.61 18.53 11.73
N ARG A 305 10.26 19.80 11.67
CA ARG A 305 10.98 20.83 12.42
C ARG A 305 10.93 20.55 13.93
N PRO A 306 12.05 20.59 14.67
CA PRO A 306 12.13 20.15 16.06
C PRO A 306 11.12 20.85 16.98
N ALA A 307 10.88 22.15 16.79
CA ALA A 307 9.91 22.94 17.57
C ALA A 307 8.45 22.45 17.43
N PHE A 308 8.15 21.58 16.47
CA PHE A 308 6.80 21.07 16.20
C PHE A 308 6.68 19.55 16.41
N ALA A 309 7.78 18.85 16.72
CA ALA A 309 7.80 17.39 16.80
C ALA A 309 6.74 16.83 17.77
N ASP A 310 6.67 17.36 19.01
CA ASP A 310 5.69 16.93 20.01
C ASP A 310 4.25 17.23 19.59
N ALA A 311 4.00 18.39 18.99
CA ALA A 311 2.67 18.75 18.50
C ALA A 311 2.22 17.88 17.32
N VAL A 312 3.14 17.47 16.44
CA VAL A 312 2.88 16.54 15.34
C VAL A 312 2.59 15.17 15.90
N CYS A 313 3.41 14.65 16.82
CA CYS A 313 3.17 13.37 17.50
C CYS A 313 1.80 13.35 18.18
N ALA A 314 1.45 14.39 18.96
CA ALA A 314 0.17 14.48 19.64
C ALA A 314 -1.05 14.51 18.68
N LYS A 315 -0.90 15.13 17.50
CA LYS A 315 -1.95 15.10 16.46
C LYS A 315 -2.09 13.73 15.83
N LEU A 316 -0.98 13.08 15.47
CA LEU A 316 -0.99 11.75 14.86
C LEU A 316 -1.49 10.69 15.83
N ALA A 317 -1.16 10.80 17.13
CA ALA A 317 -1.65 9.93 18.19
C ALA A 317 -3.19 9.85 18.25
N LYS A 318 -3.88 10.96 18.00
CA LYS A 318 -5.36 11.03 17.96
C LYS A 318 -5.97 10.19 16.83
N HIS A 319 -5.18 9.80 15.85
CA HIS A 319 -5.57 8.97 14.72
C HIS A 319 -5.05 7.53 14.83
N GLY A 320 -4.55 7.12 15.99
CA GLY A 320 -3.96 5.79 16.19
C GLY A 320 -2.58 5.62 15.56
N GLU A 321 -2.01 6.69 15.01
CA GLU A 321 -0.70 6.70 14.37
C GLU A 321 0.36 7.10 15.41
N ILE A 322 0.94 6.13 16.12
CA ILE A 322 2.03 6.41 17.06
C ILE A 322 3.18 5.45 16.84
N GLY A 323 4.33 6.00 16.56
CA GLY A 323 5.64 5.46 16.79
C GLY A 323 6.57 6.65 16.95
N ARG A 324 7.13 6.84 18.14
CA ARG A 324 8.19 7.84 18.33
C ARG A 324 9.51 7.17 17.99
N ALA A 325 10.11 7.55 16.88
CA ALA A 325 11.55 7.44 16.73
C ALA A 325 12.10 8.87 16.86
N HIS A 326 12.82 9.17 17.93
CA HIS A 326 13.68 10.34 17.99
C HIS A 326 14.97 10.01 17.22
N VAL A 327 15.32 10.86 16.31
CA VAL A 327 16.58 10.81 15.57
C VAL A 327 17.30 12.13 15.77
#